data_ddb862265cd9bdaf6a023465b8e8d58f
#
_entry.id   ddb862265cd9bdaf6a023465b8e8d58f
#
_cell.length_a   1.000
_cell.length_b   1.000
_cell.length_c   1.000
_cell.angle_alpha   90.00
_cell.angle_beta   90.00
_cell.angle_gamma   90.00
#
_symmetry.space_group_name_H-M   'P 1'
#
loop_
_entity.id
_entity.type
_entity.pdbx_description
1 polymer ?
#
loop_
_entity_poly.entity_id
_entity_poly.type
_entity_poly.pdbx_seq_one_letter_code
_entity_poly.pdbx_strand_id
1 'polypeptide(L)'
;MLCISVGPRADQPPDTKDTLSNIAEMGEFVINIVSLPLSNAMYESSGTHPPKADEFEKAGLTPAPCEVVAAPRVEEAAVSMECLLDRVLQLGTDHLVIGRIVRFHVRDELYENGRIDVAKLQPLGRLAGNYTKVETIFELPAEDF
;
A
#
# COMPACT_ATOMS: atom_id res chain seq x y z
N MET A 1 4.25 -1.51 13.36
CA MET A 1 3.67 -2.79 12.88
C MET A 1 2.55 -2.45 11.92
N LEU A 2 2.42 -3.21 10.84
CA LEU A 2 1.42 -3.02 9.79
C LEU A 2 0.82 -4.38 9.46
N CYS A 3 -0.48 -4.41 9.13
CA CYS A 3 -1.17 -5.62 8.70
C CYS A 3 -1.89 -5.37 7.38
N ILE A 4 -1.80 -6.32 6.45
CA ILE A 4 -2.58 -6.32 5.22
C ILE A 4 -3.28 -7.67 5.04
N SER A 5 -4.48 -7.67 4.48
CA SER A 5 -5.18 -8.90 4.09
C SER A 5 -4.96 -9.14 2.60
N VAL A 6 -4.52 -10.33 2.26
CA VAL A 6 -4.33 -10.79 0.88
C VAL A 6 -5.29 -11.94 0.60
N GLY A 7 -6.29 -11.68 -0.23
CA GLY A 7 -7.25 -12.69 -0.67
C GLY A 7 -6.71 -13.57 -1.81
N PRO A 8 -7.46 -14.60 -2.21
CA PRO A 8 -7.12 -15.44 -3.35
C PRO A 8 -7.16 -14.65 -4.67
N ARG A 9 -6.62 -15.24 -5.73
CA ARG A 9 -6.80 -14.70 -7.08
C ARG A 9 -8.27 -14.75 -7.48
N ALA A 10 -8.78 -13.64 -8.00
CA ALA A 10 -10.19 -13.56 -8.39
C ALA A 10 -10.52 -14.46 -9.61
N ASP A 11 -9.54 -14.65 -10.50
CA ASP A 11 -9.66 -15.40 -11.74
C ASP A 11 -9.38 -16.90 -11.58
N GLN A 12 -8.67 -17.31 -10.55
CA GLN A 12 -8.23 -18.70 -10.32
C GLN A 12 -8.25 -19.07 -8.82
N PRO A 13 -9.38 -19.06 -8.14
CA PRO A 13 -9.44 -19.58 -6.76
C PRO A 13 -9.26 -21.13 -6.79
N PRO A 14 -8.47 -21.72 -5.86
CA PRO A 14 -7.95 -21.12 -4.61
C PRO A 14 -6.53 -20.56 -4.70
N ASP A 15 -5.98 -20.31 -5.89
CA ASP A 15 -4.59 -19.88 -6.03
C ASP A 15 -4.32 -18.56 -5.31
N THR A 16 -3.15 -18.47 -4.72
CA THR A 16 -2.70 -17.26 -4.03
C THR A 16 -2.24 -16.21 -5.04
N LYS A 17 -2.40 -14.93 -4.68
CA LYS A 17 -1.83 -13.83 -5.46
C LYS A 17 -0.31 -13.88 -5.42
N ASP A 18 0.32 -13.46 -6.52
CA ASP A 18 1.78 -13.33 -6.62
C ASP A 18 2.36 -12.47 -5.49
N THR A 19 1.62 -11.43 -5.06
CA THR A 19 1.96 -10.61 -3.90
C THR A 19 2.25 -11.44 -2.65
N LEU A 20 1.39 -12.40 -2.31
CA LEU A 20 1.60 -13.24 -1.12
C LEU A 20 2.80 -14.16 -1.29
N SER A 21 2.95 -14.77 -2.45
CA SER A 21 4.09 -15.65 -2.75
C SER A 21 5.40 -14.88 -2.69
N ASN A 22 5.46 -13.71 -3.28
CA ASN A 22 6.64 -12.84 -3.27
C ASN A 22 7.01 -12.38 -1.85
N ILE A 23 6.02 -11.97 -1.05
CA ILE A 23 6.25 -11.57 0.35
C ILE A 23 6.77 -12.75 1.18
N ALA A 24 6.21 -13.94 0.99
CA ALA A 24 6.62 -15.13 1.72
C ALA A 24 8.04 -15.60 1.33
N GLU A 25 8.40 -15.49 0.07
CA GLU A 25 9.72 -15.87 -0.45
C GLU A 25 10.79 -14.86 -0.07
N MET A 26 10.53 -13.56 -0.26
CA MET A 26 11.51 -12.51 -0.02
C MET A 26 11.62 -12.09 1.44
N GLY A 27 10.59 -12.33 2.23
CA GLY A 27 10.55 -11.91 3.64
C GLY A 27 10.41 -10.40 3.84
N GLU A 28 10.07 -9.65 2.79
CA GLU A 28 10.00 -8.19 2.81
C GLU A 28 8.98 -7.65 1.81
N PHE A 29 8.54 -6.41 2.01
CA PHE A 29 7.63 -5.73 1.10
C PHE A 29 7.60 -4.22 1.35
N VAL A 30 7.01 -3.47 0.43
CA VAL A 30 6.82 -2.03 0.55
C VAL A 30 5.34 -1.69 0.48
N ILE A 31 4.89 -0.82 1.37
CA ILE A 31 3.56 -0.22 1.31
C ILE A 31 3.69 1.23 0.85
N ASN A 32 3.01 1.55 -0.24
CA ASN A 32 2.90 2.91 -0.75
C ASN A 32 1.50 3.45 -0.45
N ILE A 33 1.42 4.60 0.21
CA ILE A 33 0.13 5.24 0.50
C ILE A 33 -0.41 5.84 -0.78
N VAL A 34 -1.58 5.39 -1.16
CA VAL A 34 -2.26 5.90 -2.35
C VAL A 34 -2.91 7.24 -2.01
N SER A 35 -2.46 8.28 -2.66
CA SER A 35 -3.11 9.60 -2.67
C SER A 35 -4.06 9.74 -3.86
N LEU A 36 -4.93 10.74 -3.82
CA LEU A 36 -5.91 10.97 -4.89
C LEU A 36 -5.29 11.03 -6.31
N PRO A 37 -4.14 11.70 -6.54
CA PRO A 37 -3.47 11.68 -7.85
C PRO A 37 -3.03 10.28 -8.33
N LEU A 38 -2.75 9.35 -7.41
CA LEU A 38 -2.32 7.99 -7.73
C LEU A 38 -3.48 6.99 -7.89
N SER A 39 -4.72 7.42 -7.73
CA SER A 39 -5.87 6.52 -7.70
C SER A 39 -6.02 5.67 -8.98
N ASN A 40 -5.82 6.28 -10.15
CA ASN A 40 -5.93 5.58 -11.42
C ASN A 40 -4.78 4.59 -11.62
N ALA A 41 -3.55 4.97 -11.31
CA ALA A 41 -2.39 4.07 -11.39
C ALA A 41 -2.54 2.87 -10.44
N MET A 42 -3.03 3.10 -9.22
CA MET A 42 -3.37 2.02 -8.28
C MET A 42 -4.45 1.10 -8.85
N TYR A 43 -5.48 1.65 -9.47
CA TYR A 43 -6.53 0.84 -10.10
C TYR A 43 -5.97 -0.04 -11.23
N GLU A 44 -5.15 0.53 -12.12
CA GLU A 44 -4.48 -0.22 -13.20
C GLU A 44 -3.56 -1.33 -12.65
N SER A 45 -2.76 -1.05 -11.62
CA SER A 45 -1.87 -2.04 -10.99
C SER A 45 -2.64 -3.17 -10.29
N SER A 46 -3.90 -2.94 -9.88
CA SER A 46 -4.73 -3.94 -9.23
C SER A 46 -5.36 -4.97 -10.19
N GLY A 47 -5.22 -4.75 -11.50
CA GLY A 47 -5.73 -5.64 -12.53
C GLY A 47 -5.06 -7.01 -12.51
N THR A 48 -5.71 -8.00 -13.14
CA THR A 48 -5.09 -9.30 -13.35
C THR A 48 -4.12 -9.21 -14.52
N HIS A 49 -2.83 -9.36 -14.23
CA HIS A 49 -1.77 -9.33 -15.23
C HIS A 49 -1.15 -10.73 -15.41
N PRO A 50 -0.62 -11.05 -16.61
CA PRO A 50 0.13 -12.27 -16.78
C PRO A 50 1.32 -12.35 -15.81
N PRO A 51 1.70 -13.54 -15.34
CA PRO A 51 2.92 -13.73 -14.56
C PRO A 51 4.11 -13.10 -15.31
N LYS A 52 4.95 -12.34 -14.60
CA LYS A 52 6.10 -11.57 -15.14
C LYS A 52 5.77 -10.27 -15.87
N ALA A 53 4.51 -9.83 -15.88
CA ALA A 53 4.22 -8.47 -16.33
C ALA A 53 4.80 -7.45 -15.34
N ASP A 54 5.46 -6.42 -15.86
CA ASP A 54 5.90 -5.30 -15.02
C ASP A 54 4.71 -4.39 -14.72
N GLU A 55 4.20 -4.45 -13.49
CA GLU A 55 3.06 -3.65 -13.05
C GLU A 55 3.41 -2.16 -12.97
N PHE A 56 4.67 -1.80 -12.71
CA PHE A 56 5.12 -0.41 -12.73
C PHE A 56 4.96 0.20 -14.13
N GLU A 57 5.46 -0.50 -15.15
CA GLU A 57 5.36 -0.03 -16.53
C GLU A 57 3.89 0.12 -16.96
N LYS A 58 3.04 -0.86 -16.65
CA LYS A 58 1.62 -0.84 -17.01
C LYS A 58 0.83 0.26 -16.32
N ALA A 59 1.12 0.53 -15.06
CA ALA A 59 0.47 1.59 -14.31
C ALA A 59 1.07 2.98 -14.58
N GLY A 60 2.15 3.06 -15.38
CA GLY A 60 2.88 4.30 -15.63
C GLY A 60 3.57 4.86 -14.37
N LEU A 61 4.01 3.96 -13.50
CA LEU A 61 4.69 4.29 -12.25
C LEU A 61 6.20 4.09 -12.38
N THR A 62 6.96 4.83 -11.60
CA THR A 62 8.42 4.76 -11.57
C THR A 62 8.91 3.99 -10.34
N PRO A 63 9.67 2.89 -10.52
CA PRO A 63 10.29 2.22 -9.40
C PRO A 63 11.44 3.07 -8.83
N ALA A 64 11.47 3.24 -7.52
CA ALA A 64 12.53 3.90 -6.80
C ALA A 64 13.17 2.98 -5.77
N PRO A 65 14.48 3.08 -5.52
CA PRO A 65 15.16 2.22 -4.57
C PRO A 65 14.68 2.47 -3.14
N CYS A 66 14.71 1.42 -2.35
CA CYS A 66 14.56 1.44 -0.91
C CYS A 66 15.93 1.48 -0.23
N GLU A 67 15.97 1.75 1.08
CA GLU A 67 17.21 1.82 1.86
C GLU A 67 17.48 0.51 2.62
N VAL A 68 16.47 -0.24 2.99
CA VAL A 68 16.57 -1.44 3.85
C VAL A 68 16.12 -2.69 3.11
N VAL A 69 15.07 -2.62 2.30
CA VAL A 69 14.53 -3.76 1.55
C VAL A 69 14.91 -3.69 0.07
N ALA A 70 14.96 -4.84 -0.60
CA ALA A 70 15.28 -4.91 -2.03
C ALA A 70 14.08 -4.57 -2.93
N ALA A 71 12.86 -4.77 -2.43
CA ALA A 71 11.65 -4.41 -3.16
C ALA A 71 11.59 -2.89 -3.42
N PRO A 72 11.30 -2.44 -4.66
CA PRO A 72 11.22 -1.02 -4.97
C PRO A 72 9.97 -0.37 -4.35
N ARG A 73 10.07 0.91 -4.02
CA ARG A 73 8.93 1.76 -3.73
C ARG A 73 8.43 2.45 -5.00
N VAL A 74 7.25 3.02 -4.94
CA VAL A 74 6.70 3.88 -6.00
C VAL A 74 7.25 5.31 -5.80
N GLU A 75 7.96 5.86 -6.80
CA GLU A 75 8.57 7.20 -6.71
C GLU A 75 7.51 8.30 -6.54
N GLU A 76 6.37 8.15 -7.20
CA GLU A 76 5.26 9.10 -7.15
C GLU A 76 4.52 9.08 -5.80
N ALA A 77 4.67 8.03 -5.00
CA ALA A 77 4.03 7.95 -3.68
C ALA A 77 4.68 8.95 -2.71
N ALA A 78 3.85 9.77 -2.10
CA ALA A 78 4.32 10.79 -1.16
C ALA A 78 4.71 10.21 0.22
N VAL A 79 4.20 9.02 0.54
CA VAL A 79 4.55 8.26 1.74
C VAL A 79 4.71 6.79 1.36
N SER A 80 5.84 6.20 1.74
CA SER A 80 6.11 4.76 1.58
C SER A 80 6.69 4.18 2.87
N MET A 81 6.44 2.90 3.11
CA MET A 81 6.92 2.17 4.28
C MET A 81 7.61 0.88 3.85
N GLU A 82 8.89 0.75 4.17
CA GLU A 82 9.62 -0.50 4.00
C GLU A 82 9.31 -1.44 5.17
N CYS A 83 8.98 -2.67 4.86
CA CYS A 83 8.51 -3.64 5.84
C CYS A 83 9.28 -4.95 5.72
N LEU A 84 9.64 -5.51 6.87
CA LEU A 84 10.09 -6.91 6.98
C LEU A 84 8.90 -7.77 7.43
N LEU A 85 8.73 -8.92 6.80
CA LEU A 85 7.71 -9.87 7.17
C LEU A 85 7.94 -10.38 8.60
N ASP A 86 6.92 -10.28 9.46
CA ASP A 86 6.93 -10.93 10.77
C ASP A 86 6.30 -12.32 10.66
N ARG A 87 5.07 -12.40 10.15
CA ARG A 87 4.37 -13.67 9.93
C ARG A 87 3.21 -13.54 8.96
N VAL A 88 2.76 -14.69 8.45
CA VAL A 88 1.53 -14.84 7.69
C VAL A 88 0.59 -15.75 8.46
N LEU A 89 -0.66 -15.34 8.63
CA LEU A 89 -1.72 -16.14 9.25
C LEU A 89 -2.80 -16.42 8.21
N GLN A 90 -3.09 -17.69 7.98
CA GLN A 90 -4.22 -18.06 7.12
C GLN A 90 -5.53 -17.96 7.91
N LEU A 91 -6.48 -17.21 7.38
CA LEU A 91 -7.81 -16.98 7.97
C LEU A 91 -8.87 -17.27 6.89
N GLY A 92 -9.38 -18.50 6.91
CA GLY A 92 -10.27 -18.98 5.85
C GLY A 92 -9.54 -19.04 4.49
N THR A 93 -10.04 -18.32 3.51
CA THR A 93 -9.43 -18.18 2.17
C THR A 93 -8.40 -17.06 2.09
N ASP A 94 -8.36 -16.18 3.07
CA ASP A 94 -7.51 -15.00 3.09
C ASP A 94 -6.26 -15.24 3.94
N HIS A 95 -5.24 -14.44 3.72
CA HIS A 95 -4.01 -14.43 4.49
C HIS A 95 -3.79 -13.04 5.09
N LEU A 96 -3.67 -12.99 6.43
CA LEU A 96 -3.24 -11.79 7.13
C LEU A 96 -1.71 -11.77 7.17
N VAL A 97 -1.12 -10.83 6.45
CA VAL A 97 0.32 -10.57 6.45
C VAL A 97 0.63 -9.51 7.50
N ILE A 98 1.50 -9.85 8.44
CA ILE A 98 1.96 -8.93 9.49
C ILE A 98 3.40 -8.55 9.20
N GLY A 99 3.66 -7.24 9.09
CA GLY A 99 4.96 -6.68 8.82
C GLY A 99 5.43 -5.70 9.88
N ARG A 100 6.73 -5.69 10.10
CA ARG A 100 7.41 -4.70 10.92
C ARG A 100 7.93 -3.59 10.02
N ILE A 101 7.43 -2.36 10.20
CA ILE A 101 7.94 -1.19 9.49
C ILE A 101 9.36 -0.92 9.97
N VAL A 102 10.30 -0.85 9.06
CA VAL A 102 11.73 -0.60 9.33
C VAL A 102 12.21 0.75 8.80
N ARG A 103 11.51 1.32 7.84
CA ARG A 103 11.82 2.64 7.27
C ARG A 103 10.55 3.33 6.79
N PHE A 104 10.50 4.66 6.96
CA PHE A 104 9.52 5.54 6.33
C PHE A 104 10.21 6.44 5.30
N HIS A 105 9.59 6.60 4.15
CA HIS A 105 9.86 7.65 3.18
C HIS A 105 8.68 8.60 3.20
N VAL A 106 8.92 9.87 3.43
CA VAL A 106 7.89 10.92 3.48
C VAL A 106 8.43 12.12 2.74
N ARG A 107 7.66 12.70 1.82
CA ARG A 107 8.04 13.94 1.16
C ARG A 107 8.11 15.08 2.18
N ASP A 108 9.14 15.89 2.08
CA ASP A 108 9.42 16.95 3.07
C ASP A 108 8.25 17.94 3.23
N GLU A 109 7.55 18.27 2.14
CA GLU A 109 6.39 19.17 2.16
C GLU A 109 5.18 18.64 2.94
N LEU A 110 5.15 17.33 3.24
CA LEU A 110 4.09 16.69 4.02
C LEU A 110 4.46 16.53 5.50
N TYR A 111 5.72 16.74 5.87
CA TYR A 111 6.18 16.46 7.22
C TYR A 111 6.38 17.75 8.00
N GLU A 112 5.58 17.96 9.01
CA GLU A 112 5.64 19.13 9.88
C GLU A 112 5.47 18.75 11.35
N ASN A 113 6.36 19.21 12.19
CA ASN A 113 6.30 19.03 13.66
C ASN A 113 6.11 17.55 14.12
N GLY A 114 6.75 16.60 13.44
CA GLY A 114 6.66 15.18 13.78
C GLY A 114 5.40 14.48 13.25
N ARG A 115 4.60 15.14 12.40
CA ARG A 115 3.35 14.62 11.85
C ARG A 115 3.32 14.74 10.33
N ILE A 116 2.51 13.88 9.70
CA ILE A 116 2.19 13.98 8.28
C ILE A 116 0.94 14.85 8.13
N ASP A 117 1.02 15.86 7.29
CA ASP A 117 -0.12 16.68 6.90
C ASP A 117 -1.07 15.86 6.00
N VAL A 118 -2.13 15.33 6.61
CA VAL A 118 -3.10 14.47 5.93
C VAL A 118 -3.91 15.24 4.89
N ALA A 119 -4.14 16.55 5.10
CA ALA A 119 -4.86 17.39 4.14
C ALA A 119 -4.06 17.56 2.84
N LYS A 120 -2.75 17.74 2.95
CA LYS A 120 -1.84 17.78 1.78
C LYS A 120 -1.64 16.40 1.15
N LEU A 121 -1.57 15.33 1.94
CA LEU A 121 -1.42 13.96 1.44
C LEU A 121 -2.61 13.51 0.62
N GLN A 122 -3.83 13.91 0.99
CA GLN A 122 -5.08 13.49 0.35
C GLN A 122 -5.19 11.96 0.17
N PRO A 123 -5.08 11.17 1.24
CA PRO A 123 -5.08 9.73 1.12
C PRO A 123 -6.42 9.21 0.62
N LEU A 124 -6.35 8.15 -0.19
CA LEU A 124 -7.53 7.46 -0.70
C LEU A 124 -8.02 6.44 0.32
N GLY A 125 -9.28 6.52 0.72
CA GLY A 125 -9.93 5.52 1.58
C GLY A 125 -10.66 4.46 0.75
N ARG A 126 -10.56 3.19 1.17
CA ARG A 126 -11.30 2.08 0.56
C ARG A 126 -12.61 1.84 1.31
N LEU A 127 -13.74 1.86 0.59
CA LEU A 127 -15.07 1.55 1.11
C LEU A 127 -15.65 0.37 0.33
N ALA A 128 -15.46 -0.85 0.84
CA ALA A 128 -15.92 -2.05 0.15
C ALA A 128 -15.63 -2.03 -1.36
N GLY A 129 -16.62 -1.78 -2.20
CA GLY A 129 -16.49 -1.67 -3.65
C GLY A 129 -16.13 -0.27 -4.18
N ASN A 130 -16.19 0.76 -3.33
CA ASN A 130 -15.98 2.15 -3.70
C ASN A 130 -14.77 2.74 -3.00
N TYR A 131 -14.42 3.96 -3.37
CA TYR A 131 -13.36 4.74 -2.75
C TYR A 131 -13.89 6.08 -2.27
N THR A 132 -13.22 6.66 -1.29
CA THR A 132 -13.45 8.02 -0.79
C THR A 132 -12.15 8.78 -0.68
N LYS A 133 -12.22 10.08 -0.82
CA LYS A 133 -11.11 10.99 -0.47
C LYS A 133 -11.35 11.54 0.93
N VAL A 134 -10.28 11.75 1.69
CA VAL A 134 -10.37 12.40 2.99
C VAL A 134 -10.49 13.90 2.76
N GLU A 135 -11.65 14.49 3.05
CA GLU A 135 -11.95 15.92 2.84
C GLU A 135 -12.07 16.69 4.14
N THR A 136 -12.70 16.08 5.15
CA THR A 136 -12.93 16.73 6.43
C THR A 136 -12.05 16.11 7.50
N ILE A 137 -11.17 16.91 8.09
CA ILE A 137 -10.28 16.52 9.19
C ILE A 137 -10.64 17.36 10.40
N PHE A 138 -10.91 16.72 11.53
CA PHE A 138 -11.29 17.40 12.77
C PHE A 138 -10.63 16.74 13.97
N GLU A 139 -10.49 17.49 15.07
CA GLU A 139 -10.00 16.98 16.34
C GLU A 139 -11.18 16.58 17.25
N LEU A 140 -10.91 15.66 18.17
CA LEU A 140 -11.90 15.28 19.19
C LEU A 140 -11.61 15.99 20.53
N PRO A 141 -12.68 16.32 21.31
CA PRO A 141 -14.10 16.17 21.01
C PRO A 141 -14.56 17.11 19.90
N ALA A 142 -15.40 16.62 19.00
CA ALA A 142 -15.97 17.44 17.94
C ALA A 142 -17.09 18.31 18.53
N GLU A 143 -17.04 19.63 18.28
CA GLU A 143 -18.00 20.56 18.85
C GLU A 143 -19.31 20.64 18.06
N ASP A 144 -19.29 20.33 16.75
CA ASP A 144 -20.49 20.32 15.90
C ASP A 144 -20.34 19.34 14.72
N PHE A 145 -21.33 18.49 14.49
CA PHE A 145 -21.56 17.69 13.29
C PHE A 145 -22.87 18.11 12.63
#